data_9efccd2636d0d5d37ab66327ebff8fd6
#
_entry.id   9efccd2636d0d5d37ab66327ebff8fd6
#
_cell.length_a   1.000
_cell.length_b   1.000
_cell.length_c   1.000
_cell.angle_alpha   90.00
_cell.angle_beta   90.00
_cell.angle_gamma   90.00
#
_symmetry.space_group_name_H-M   'P 1'
#
loop_
_entity.id
_entity.type
_entity.pdbx_description
1 polymer ?
#
loop_
_entity_poly.entity_id
_entity_poly.type
_entity_poly.pdbx_seq_one_letter_code
_entity_poly.pdbx_strand_id
1 'polypeptide(L)'
;MSVWFDSRDVRYKDPFGAVSCGAEVHFTLGADEPLEACCLLVRQEFAGLEQEVPLSPSGDGWCGVLTAPTEPELIWYAFRVRRPDGSLLWLGRNGCGGEADRQRWQLTVYEPTPTPDWFGRGVTYQIFPDRFCRLAV
;
A
#
# COMPACT_ATOMS: atom_id res chain seq x y z
N MET A 1 -13.68 -15.81 -5.46
CA MET A 1 -12.53 -15.52 -4.60
C MET A 1 -13.04 -15.11 -3.24
N SER A 2 -12.46 -15.65 -2.20
CA SER A 2 -12.95 -15.40 -0.85
C SER A 2 -12.54 -14.05 -0.28
N VAL A 3 -11.36 -13.56 -0.65
CA VAL A 3 -10.86 -12.24 -0.21
C VAL A 3 -10.16 -11.54 -1.37
N TRP A 4 -10.23 -10.21 -1.38
CA TRP A 4 -9.59 -9.39 -2.42
C TRP A 4 -9.19 -8.01 -1.90
N PHE A 5 -8.22 -7.41 -2.57
CA PHE A 5 -7.72 -6.07 -2.28
C PHE A 5 -7.17 -5.44 -3.55
N ASP A 6 -7.44 -4.16 -3.74
CA ASP A 6 -6.86 -3.38 -4.83
C ASP A 6 -6.18 -2.13 -4.27
N SER A 7 -4.86 -2.11 -4.34
CA SER A 7 -4.06 -0.99 -3.82
C SER A 7 -4.22 0.32 -4.60
N ARG A 8 -4.84 0.28 -5.77
CA ARG A 8 -5.06 1.44 -6.63
C ARG A 8 -6.46 2.03 -6.51
N ASP A 9 -7.31 1.40 -5.74
CA ASP A 9 -8.70 1.83 -5.57
C ASP A 9 -8.89 2.39 -4.16
N VAL A 10 -9.34 3.65 -4.07
CA VAL A 10 -9.54 4.35 -2.79
C VAL A 10 -10.57 3.67 -1.89
N ARG A 11 -11.42 2.82 -2.44
CA ARG A 11 -12.34 2.01 -1.64
C ARG A 11 -11.61 0.99 -0.75
N TYR A 12 -10.42 0.57 -1.16
CA TYR A 12 -9.63 -0.43 -0.45
C TYR A 12 -8.41 0.17 0.23
N LYS A 13 -7.84 1.22 -0.32
CA LYS A 13 -6.70 1.92 0.28
C LYS A 13 -6.86 3.43 0.08
N ASP A 14 -7.05 4.16 1.17
CA ASP A 14 -7.24 5.60 1.14
C ASP A 14 -6.30 6.27 2.16
N PRO A 15 -5.42 7.16 1.73
CA PRO A 15 -5.14 7.54 0.34
C PRO A 15 -4.42 6.43 -0.43
N PHE A 16 -4.60 6.41 -1.75
CA PHE A 16 -3.81 5.52 -2.58
C PHE A 16 -2.44 6.16 -2.89
N GLY A 17 -1.45 5.31 -3.30
CA GLY A 17 -0.12 5.79 -3.59
C GLY A 17 0.73 6.06 -2.35
N ALA A 18 1.75 6.88 -2.49
CA ALA A 18 2.63 7.28 -1.40
C ALA A 18 1.91 8.19 -0.41
N VAL A 19 2.33 8.16 0.85
CA VAL A 19 1.73 8.98 1.91
C VAL A 19 2.82 9.75 2.65
N SER A 20 2.43 10.84 3.28
CA SER A 20 3.35 11.63 4.10
C SER A 20 3.58 10.98 5.46
N CYS A 21 4.71 11.32 6.09
CA CYS A 21 5.01 10.88 7.45
C CYS A 21 3.87 11.22 8.40
N GLY A 22 3.50 10.27 9.25
CA GLY A 22 2.43 10.43 10.23
C GLY A 22 1.01 10.34 9.68
N ALA A 23 0.83 10.15 8.38
CA ALA A 23 -0.50 10.05 7.78
C ALA A 23 -1.23 8.77 8.21
N GLU A 24 -2.55 8.86 8.30
CA GLU A 24 -3.39 7.68 8.49
C GLU A 24 -3.79 7.10 7.14
N VAL A 25 -3.61 5.79 7.00
CA VAL A 25 -3.99 5.06 5.79
C VAL A 25 -5.10 4.07 6.16
N HIS A 26 -6.23 4.20 5.50
CA HIS A 26 -7.37 3.32 5.69
C HIS A 26 -7.30 2.16 4.71
N PHE A 27 -7.32 0.95 5.24
CA PHE A 27 -7.33 -0.28 4.45
C PHE A 27 -8.68 -0.97 4.58
N THR A 28 -9.18 -1.47 3.47
CA THR A 28 -10.39 -2.29 3.42
C THR A 28 -10.08 -3.56 2.65
N LEU A 29 -10.32 -4.70 3.27
CA LEU A 29 -10.20 -6.00 2.66
C LEU A 29 -11.60 -6.49 2.30
N GLY A 30 -11.84 -6.78 1.02
CA GLY A 30 -13.10 -7.38 0.59
C GLY A 30 -13.13 -8.85 0.92
N ALA A 31 -14.30 -9.36 1.35
CA ALA A 31 -14.49 -10.76 1.66
C ALA A 31 -15.92 -11.18 1.31
N ASP A 32 -16.07 -12.34 0.68
CA ASP A 32 -17.37 -12.93 0.36
C ASP A 32 -17.66 -14.22 1.14
N GLU A 33 -16.81 -14.53 2.11
CA GLU A 33 -17.01 -15.65 3.02
C GLU A 33 -16.87 -15.21 4.48
N PRO A 34 -17.44 -15.94 5.43
CA PRO A 34 -17.25 -15.63 6.84
C PRO A 34 -15.79 -15.86 7.23
N LEU A 35 -15.21 -14.90 7.94
CA LEU A 35 -13.85 -14.97 8.46
C LEU A 35 -13.88 -14.77 9.97
N GLU A 36 -12.96 -15.44 10.66
CA GLU A 36 -12.83 -15.30 12.11
C GLU A 36 -12.00 -14.07 12.47
N ALA A 37 -10.91 -13.84 11.74
CA ALA A 37 -10.03 -12.71 11.98
C ALA A 37 -9.27 -12.33 10.71
N CYS A 38 -8.95 -11.05 10.60
CA CYS A 38 -8.09 -10.52 9.54
C CYS A 38 -7.07 -9.58 10.16
N CYS A 39 -5.86 -9.56 9.62
CA CYS A 39 -4.86 -8.58 9.99
C CYS A 39 -4.05 -8.13 8.78
N LEU A 40 -3.57 -6.89 8.87
CA LEU A 40 -2.61 -6.32 7.94
C LEU A 40 -1.22 -6.57 8.52
N LEU A 41 -0.36 -7.26 7.75
CA LEU A 41 1.03 -7.50 8.12
C LEU A 41 1.88 -6.38 7.53
N VAL A 42 2.62 -5.70 8.39
CA VAL A 42 3.39 -4.50 8.00
C VAL A 42 4.85 -4.71 8.39
N ARG A 43 5.75 -4.48 7.44
CA ARG A 43 7.20 -4.48 7.67
C ARG A 43 7.78 -3.15 7.25
N GLN A 44 8.55 -2.53 8.13
CA GLN A 44 9.31 -1.31 7.85
C GLN A 44 10.72 -1.69 7.42
N GLU A 45 11.11 -1.29 6.20
CA GLU A 45 12.39 -1.70 5.61
C GLU A 45 13.59 -1.13 6.36
N PHE A 46 13.57 0.17 6.67
CA PHE A 46 14.72 0.83 7.28
C PHE A 46 14.79 0.61 8.79
N ALA A 47 13.67 0.65 9.46
CA ALA A 47 13.61 0.41 10.90
C ALA A 47 13.72 -1.08 11.27
N GLY A 48 13.46 -1.98 10.33
CA GLY A 48 13.47 -3.41 10.57
C GLY A 48 12.33 -3.89 11.48
N LEU A 49 11.28 -3.10 11.64
CA LEU A 49 10.16 -3.41 12.52
C LEU A 49 9.06 -4.15 11.76
N GLU A 50 8.47 -5.12 12.42
CA GLU A 50 7.27 -5.79 11.94
C GLU A 50 6.13 -5.57 12.92
N GLN A 51 4.93 -5.33 12.38
CA GLN A 51 3.72 -5.18 13.18
C GLN A 51 2.53 -5.82 12.49
N GLU A 52 1.53 -6.13 13.27
CA GLU A 52 0.25 -6.61 12.79
C GLU A 52 -0.82 -5.59 13.16
N VAL A 53 -1.59 -5.15 12.18
CA VAL A 53 -2.71 -4.24 12.39
C VAL A 53 -3.98 -5.07 12.28
N PRO A 54 -4.73 -5.26 13.37
CA PRO A 54 -5.98 -6.01 13.32
C PRO A 54 -7.03 -5.24 12.53
N LEU A 55 -7.78 -5.96 11.70
CA LEU A 55 -8.90 -5.42 10.96
C LEU A 55 -10.20 -5.80 11.67
N SER A 56 -11.19 -4.95 11.55
CA SER A 56 -12.52 -5.16 12.12
C SER A 56 -13.56 -5.33 11.01
N PRO A 57 -14.59 -6.17 11.20
CA PRO A 57 -15.67 -6.30 10.23
C PRO A 57 -16.35 -4.95 9.99
N SER A 58 -16.58 -4.61 8.74
CA SER A 58 -17.26 -3.37 8.35
C SER A 58 -17.98 -3.59 7.02
N GLY A 59 -19.30 -3.54 7.01
CA GLY A 59 -20.08 -3.80 5.81
C GLY A 59 -19.79 -5.19 5.23
N ASP A 60 -19.41 -5.22 3.96
CA ASP A 60 -19.08 -6.46 3.24
C ASP A 60 -17.61 -6.85 3.35
N GLY A 61 -16.85 -6.20 4.21
CA GLY A 61 -15.40 -6.41 4.29
C GLY A 61 -14.85 -6.18 5.68
N TRP A 62 -13.55 -5.99 5.74
CA TRP A 62 -12.79 -5.78 6.96
C TRP A 62 -11.94 -4.52 6.80
N CYS A 63 -11.98 -3.65 7.80
CA CYS A 63 -11.32 -2.36 7.76
C CYS A 63 -10.33 -2.19 8.90
N GLY A 64 -9.26 -1.43 8.63
CA GLY A 64 -8.29 -1.04 9.64
C GLY A 64 -7.55 0.22 9.22
N VAL A 65 -6.86 0.82 10.17
CA VAL A 65 -6.10 2.05 9.96
C VAL A 65 -4.65 1.80 10.35
N LEU A 66 -3.75 2.15 9.44
CA LEU A 66 -2.31 2.18 9.69
C LEU A 66 -1.87 3.63 9.81
N THR A 67 -1.24 3.98 10.92
CA THR A 67 -0.57 5.27 11.06
C THR A 67 0.84 5.15 10.52
N ALA A 68 1.18 5.94 9.50
CA ALA A 68 2.50 5.93 8.92
C ALA A 68 3.55 6.40 9.95
N PRO A 69 4.80 5.91 9.86
CA PRO A 69 5.88 6.37 10.71
C PRO A 69 6.10 7.89 10.59
N THR A 70 6.69 8.47 11.62
CA THR A 70 7.07 9.90 11.63
C THR A 70 8.34 10.20 10.84
N GLU A 71 9.08 9.16 10.48
CA GLU A 71 10.26 9.24 9.63
C GLU A 71 9.97 8.65 8.25
N PRO A 72 10.65 9.11 7.19
CA PRO A 72 10.53 8.47 5.87
C PRO A 72 10.81 6.98 5.94
N GLU A 73 9.98 6.19 5.29
CA GLU A 73 10.06 4.73 5.38
C GLU A 73 9.56 4.07 4.09
N LEU A 74 10.02 2.86 3.89
CA LEU A 74 9.49 1.96 2.87
C LEU A 74 8.77 0.82 3.57
N ILE A 75 7.47 0.74 3.37
CA ILE A 75 6.62 -0.26 4.02
C ILE A 75 6.25 -1.35 3.03
N TRP A 76 6.39 -2.58 3.49
CA TRP A 76 5.89 -3.76 2.78
C TRP A 76 4.71 -4.33 3.56
N TYR A 77 3.58 -4.53 2.89
CA TYR A 77 2.38 -5.02 3.55
C TYR A 77 1.69 -6.15 2.77
N ALA A 78 0.99 -6.98 3.51
CA ALA A 78 0.16 -8.07 3.01
C ALA A 78 -0.94 -8.33 4.04
N PHE A 79 -1.89 -9.17 3.69
CA PHE A 79 -2.98 -9.54 4.60
C PHE A 79 -2.88 -10.99 4.99
N ARG A 80 -3.29 -11.30 6.21
CA ARG A 80 -3.49 -12.66 6.68
C ARG A 80 -4.90 -12.77 7.23
N VAL A 81 -5.63 -13.78 6.78
CA VAL A 81 -6.98 -14.04 7.24
C VAL A 81 -7.05 -15.41 7.90
N ARG A 82 -7.89 -15.53 8.92
CA ARG A 82 -8.19 -16.79 9.57
C ARG A 82 -9.64 -17.15 9.33
N ARG A 83 -9.87 -18.34 8.80
CA ARG A 83 -11.20 -18.89 8.60
C ARG A 83 -11.74 -19.50 9.89
N PRO A 84 -13.08 -19.70 10.00
CA PRO A 84 -13.67 -20.31 11.19
C PRO A 84 -13.16 -21.71 11.51
N ASP A 85 -12.65 -22.45 10.51
CA ASP A 85 -12.04 -23.77 10.71
C ASP A 85 -10.59 -23.71 11.26
N GLY A 86 -10.07 -22.50 11.48
CA GLY A 86 -8.72 -22.28 11.95
C GLY A 86 -7.66 -22.19 10.86
N SER A 87 -8.01 -22.43 9.59
CA SER A 87 -7.07 -22.34 8.49
C SER A 87 -6.66 -20.89 8.23
N LEU A 88 -5.40 -20.69 7.81
CA LEU A 88 -4.84 -19.39 7.48
C LEU A 88 -4.68 -19.25 5.98
N LEU A 89 -4.93 -18.03 5.49
CA LEU A 89 -4.75 -17.67 4.11
C LEU A 89 -4.04 -16.32 4.06
N TRP A 90 -3.03 -16.21 3.23
CA TRP A 90 -2.33 -14.95 2.99
C TRP A 90 -2.75 -14.37 1.65
N LEU A 91 -2.97 -13.06 1.63
CA LEU A 91 -3.24 -12.31 0.42
C LEU A 91 -2.11 -11.33 0.19
N GLY A 92 -1.42 -11.51 -0.91
CA GLY A 92 -0.36 -10.63 -1.37
C GLY A 92 -0.64 -10.11 -2.76
N ARG A 93 0.32 -9.41 -3.33
CA ARG A 93 0.21 -8.80 -4.66
C ARG A 93 -0.07 -9.83 -5.76
N ASN A 94 0.35 -11.07 -5.57
CA ASN A 94 0.14 -12.16 -6.53
C ASN A 94 -1.17 -12.93 -6.32
N GLY A 95 -1.96 -12.56 -5.31
CA GLY A 95 -3.19 -13.25 -4.98
C GLY A 95 -3.12 -13.99 -3.66
N CYS A 96 -4.07 -14.91 -3.47
CA CYS A 96 -4.18 -15.71 -2.26
C CYS A 96 -3.27 -16.93 -2.32
N GLY A 97 -2.71 -17.33 -1.18
CA GLY A 97 -1.87 -18.51 -1.08
C GLY A 97 -1.40 -18.77 0.33
N GLY A 98 -0.39 -19.63 0.47
CA GLY A 98 0.31 -19.86 1.72
C GLY A 98 1.26 -18.73 2.08
N GLU A 99 1.86 -18.83 3.25
CA GLU A 99 2.79 -17.81 3.74
C GLU A 99 3.98 -17.60 2.80
N ALA A 100 4.50 -18.65 2.22
CA ALA A 100 5.66 -18.60 1.33
C ALA A 100 5.33 -17.91 0.00
N ASP A 101 4.08 -17.94 -0.42
CA ASP A 101 3.66 -17.43 -1.73
C ASP A 101 3.30 -15.95 -1.70
N ARG A 102 3.23 -15.36 -0.51
CA ARG A 102 2.85 -13.95 -0.39
C ARG A 102 3.93 -13.04 -0.96
N GLN A 103 3.54 -12.21 -1.89
CA GLN A 103 4.33 -11.06 -2.30
C GLN A 103 3.66 -9.81 -1.75
N ARG A 104 4.45 -8.99 -1.06
CA ARG A 104 3.92 -7.81 -0.39
C ARG A 104 3.78 -6.64 -1.34
N TRP A 105 2.77 -5.80 -1.10
CA TRP A 105 2.67 -4.48 -1.70
C TRP A 105 3.65 -3.54 -1.02
N GLN A 106 4.01 -2.51 -1.74
CA GLN A 106 4.92 -1.48 -1.27
C GLN A 106 4.15 -0.20 -0.98
N LEU A 107 4.47 0.45 0.12
CA LEU A 107 3.95 1.76 0.48
C LEU A 107 5.12 2.67 0.82
N THR A 108 5.28 3.76 0.07
CA THR A 108 6.32 4.76 0.33
C THR A 108 5.79 5.81 1.28
N VAL A 109 6.52 6.04 2.36
CA VAL A 109 6.25 7.11 3.33
C VAL A 109 7.33 8.18 3.14
N TYR A 110 6.92 9.40 2.84
CA TYR A 110 7.82 10.49 2.53
C TYR A 110 7.62 11.69 3.45
N GLU A 111 8.67 12.47 3.63
CA GLU A 111 8.59 13.77 4.29
C GLU A 111 8.09 14.80 3.29
N PRO A 112 6.99 15.52 3.57
CA PRO A 112 6.47 16.51 2.64
C PRO A 112 7.49 17.60 2.35
N THR A 113 7.75 17.83 1.06
CA THR A 113 8.60 18.93 0.61
C THR A 113 7.72 19.96 -0.06
N PRO A 114 7.77 21.23 0.37
CA PRO A 114 6.94 22.24 -0.26
C PRO A 114 7.32 22.41 -1.73
N THR A 115 6.33 22.32 -2.60
CA THR A 115 6.46 22.56 -4.02
C THR A 115 5.85 23.94 -4.32
N PRO A 116 6.53 24.81 -5.08
CA PRO A 116 5.96 26.10 -5.44
C PRO A 116 4.62 25.93 -6.17
N ASP A 117 3.64 26.77 -5.82
CA ASP A 117 2.29 26.68 -6.41
C ASP A 117 2.29 26.86 -7.92
N TRP A 118 3.24 27.63 -8.45
CA TRP A 118 3.34 27.89 -9.89
C TRP A 118 3.78 26.65 -10.67
N PHE A 119 4.48 25.71 -10.06
CA PHE A 119 5.08 24.56 -10.77
C PHE A 119 4.01 23.71 -11.48
N GLY A 120 2.89 23.48 -10.82
CA GLY A 120 1.79 22.71 -11.40
C GLY A 120 0.91 23.46 -12.38
N ARG A 121 1.11 24.78 -12.53
CA ARG A 121 0.31 25.62 -13.41
C ARG A 121 0.94 25.88 -14.77
N GLY A 122 2.19 25.45 -14.94
CA GLY A 122 2.95 25.67 -16.16
C GLY A 122 3.22 24.38 -16.91
N VAL A 123 3.95 24.54 -18.01
CA VAL A 123 4.45 23.41 -18.80
C VAL A 123 5.95 23.30 -18.55
N THR A 124 6.38 22.09 -18.19
CA THR A 124 7.80 21.78 -18.03
C THR A 124 8.31 21.14 -19.31
N TYR A 125 9.41 21.69 -19.85
CA TYR A 125 10.04 21.17 -21.04
C TYR A 125 11.49 20.80 -20.74
N GLN A 126 11.81 19.52 -20.91
CA GLN A 126 13.14 19.00 -20.65
C GLN A 126 13.80 18.59 -21.96
N ILE A 127 15.02 19.08 -22.19
CA ILE A 127 15.77 18.78 -23.39
C ILE A 127 17.03 18.01 -22.98
N PHE A 128 17.28 16.90 -23.69
CA PHE A 128 18.55 16.19 -23.62
C PHE A 128 19.38 16.59 -24.86
N PRO A 129 20.35 17.50 -24.74
CA PRO A 129 21.05 18.06 -25.90
C PRO A 129 21.72 17.03 -26.79
N ASP A 130 22.21 15.95 -26.22
CA ASP A 130 22.84 14.85 -26.94
C ASP A 130 21.88 14.03 -27.82
N ARG A 131 20.57 14.16 -27.58
CA ARG A 131 19.51 13.40 -28.27
C ARG A 131 18.48 14.27 -28.98
N PHE A 132 18.55 15.59 -28.78
CA PHE A 132 17.53 16.51 -29.28
C PHE A 132 17.65 16.77 -30.76
N CYS A 133 18.83 17.19 -31.19
CA CYS A 133 19.10 17.46 -32.60
C CYS A 133 20.58 17.29 -32.90
N ARG A 134 20.89 16.68 -34.00
CA ARG A 134 22.24 16.55 -34.49
C ARG A 134 22.28 17.11 -35.94
N LEU A 135 23.04 18.17 -36.12
CA LEU A 135 23.30 18.65 -37.45
C LEU A 135 24.31 17.74 -38.14
N ALA A 136 23.94 17.28 -39.33
CA ALA A 136 24.91 16.61 -40.20
C ALA A 136 25.90 17.64 -40.71
N VAL A 137 27.17 17.35 -40.57
CA VAL A 137 28.27 18.19 -41.06
C VAL A 137 28.76 17.61 -42.36
#